data_4584b484f03c932d6189dfa73c73d032
#
_entry.id   4584b484f03c932d6189dfa73c73d032
#
_cell.length_a   1.000
_cell.length_b   1.000
_cell.length_c   1.000
_cell.angle_alpha   90.00
_cell.angle_beta   90.00
_cell.angle_gamma   90.00
#
_symmetry.space_group_name_H-M   'P 1'
#
loop_
_entity.id
_entity.type
_entity.pdbx_description
1 polymer ?
#
loop_
_entity_poly.entity_id
_entity_poly.type
_entity_poly.pdbx_seq_one_letter_code
_entity_poly.pdbx_strand_id
1 'polypeptide(L)'
;MIEIDENKIFEEIRSNKPKSVCISAPDGLMIYLEDISSRIKKEFDIDVFIMGDSCYGSCDSTNFEAKRIGAELAFNIGHTISFEKLGDRTIMIDAFDNIDFEPAVKKSIDVLKKFKVVGMVTFSQYLHQIESIKKKFEENGVKVIIGKGGGQLQDGQVFGLSLIHI
;
A
#
# COMPACT_ATOMS: atom_id res chain seq x y z
N MET A 1 9.04 10.75 1.13
CA MET A 1 8.30 11.14 -0.10
C MET A 1 7.48 9.93 -0.50
N ILE A 2 6.18 10.11 -0.65
CA ILE A 2 5.27 9.01 -1.00
C ILE A 2 5.36 8.78 -2.51
N GLU A 3 5.43 7.50 -2.90
CA GLU A 3 5.46 7.02 -4.26
C GLU A 3 4.27 6.06 -4.46
N ILE A 4 3.39 6.38 -5.39
CA ILE A 4 2.23 5.56 -5.75
C ILE A 4 2.65 4.66 -6.92
N ASP A 5 2.27 3.38 -6.89
CA ASP A 5 2.50 2.46 -8.01
C ASP A 5 1.56 2.78 -9.20
N GLU A 6 1.86 3.90 -9.84
CA GLU A 6 1.09 4.38 -10.98
C GLU A 6 1.22 3.46 -12.19
N ASN A 7 2.38 2.80 -12.36
CA ASN A 7 2.58 1.86 -13.47
C ASN A 7 1.51 0.79 -13.48
N LYS A 8 1.18 0.25 -12.31
CA LYS A 8 0.10 -0.74 -12.17
C LYS A 8 -1.26 -0.17 -12.58
N ILE A 9 -1.56 1.08 -12.21
CA ILE A 9 -2.83 1.74 -12.65
C ILE A 9 -2.92 1.76 -14.18
N PHE A 10 -1.87 2.25 -14.85
CA PHE A 10 -1.83 2.38 -16.29
C PHE A 10 -1.86 1.02 -17.02
N GLU A 11 -1.16 0.01 -16.50
CA GLU A 11 -1.17 -1.36 -17.01
C GLU A 11 -2.56 -2.00 -16.91
N GLU A 12 -3.23 -1.82 -15.79
CA GLU A 12 -4.59 -2.34 -15.57
C GLU A 12 -5.61 -1.68 -16.50
N ILE A 13 -5.49 -0.37 -16.73
CA ILE A 13 -6.35 0.33 -17.70
C ILE A 13 -6.09 -0.18 -19.12
N ARG A 14 -4.83 -0.37 -19.52
CA ARG A 14 -4.50 -0.92 -20.86
C ARG A 14 -5.04 -2.33 -21.05
N SER A 15 -4.98 -3.16 -20.00
CA SER A 15 -5.40 -4.56 -20.05
C SER A 15 -6.92 -4.71 -20.07
N ASN A 16 -7.61 -3.95 -19.22
CA ASN A 16 -9.06 -4.06 -19.05
C ASN A 16 -9.87 -3.17 -20.01
N LYS A 17 -9.23 -2.13 -20.56
CA LYS A 17 -9.85 -1.15 -21.48
C LYS A 17 -11.20 -0.61 -20.99
N PRO A 18 -11.30 -0.14 -19.74
CA PRO A 18 -12.54 0.39 -19.21
C PRO A 18 -12.89 1.72 -19.90
N LYS A 19 -14.18 2.05 -19.97
CA LYS A 19 -14.66 3.37 -20.41
C LYS A 19 -14.64 4.40 -19.28
N SER A 20 -14.63 3.92 -18.05
CA SER A 20 -14.60 4.78 -16.87
C SER A 20 -13.89 4.09 -15.71
N VAL A 21 -13.18 4.88 -14.92
CA VAL A 21 -12.51 4.42 -13.70
C VAL A 21 -12.89 5.28 -12.52
N CYS A 22 -12.90 4.69 -11.33
CA CYS A 22 -13.00 5.45 -10.09
C CYS A 22 -11.76 5.22 -9.22
N ILE A 23 -11.32 6.25 -8.53
CA ILE A 23 -10.11 6.22 -7.70
C ILE A 23 -10.47 6.69 -6.30
N SER A 24 -10.12 5.89 -5.30
CA SER A 24 -10.18 6.26 -3.88
C SER A 24 -8.81 6.17 -3.23
N ALA A 25 -8.56 7.02 -2.26
CA ALA A 25 -7.32 7.06 -1.50
C ALA A 25 -7.55 7.67 -0.10
N PRO A 26 -6.66 7.42 0.88
CA PRO A 26 -6.63 8.18 2.12
C PRO A 26 -6.46 9.68 1.85
N ASP A 27 -7.02 10.52 2.74
CA ASP A 27 -7.00 11.98 2.59
C ASP A 27 -5.59 12.54 2.32
N GLY A 28 -4.56 11.98 2.95
CA GLY A 28 -3.17 12.39 2.74
C GLY A 28 -2.61 12.11 1.34
N LEU A 29 -3.28 11.26 0.54
CA LEU A 29 -2.88 10.94 -0.83
C LEU A 29 -3.73 11.66 -1.88
N MET A 30 -4.82 12.33 -1.48
CA MET A 30 -5.72 13.01 -2.42
C MET A 30 -5.02 14.05 -3.30
N ILE A 31 -3.98 14.69 -2.78
CA ILE A 31 -3.19 15.69 -3.53
C ILE A 31 -2.52 15.14 -4.80
N TYR A 32 -2.27 13.82 -4.84
CA TYR A 32 -1.65 13.16 -6.00
C TYR A 32 -2.68 12.76 -7.07
N LEU A 33 -3.96 12.64 -6.68
CA LEU A 33 -4.99 12.07 -7.56
C LEU A 33 -5.35 12.99 -8.72
N GLU A 34 -5.22 14.31 -8.55
CA GLU A 34 -5.50 15.26 -9.63
C GLU A 34 -4.56 15.06 -10.82
N ASP A 35 -3.26 14.94 -10.54
CA ASP A 35 -2.26 14.70 -11.58
C ASP A 35 -2.45 13.32 -12.23
N ILE A 36 -2.61 12.27 -11.42
CA ILE A 36 -2.85 10.91 -11.92
C ILE A 36 -4.09 10.89 -12.82
N SER A 37 -5.21 11.49 -12.37
CA SER A 37 -6.45 11.50 -13.15
C SER A 37 -6.30 12.26 -14.47
N SER A 38 -5.58 13.36 -14.45
CA SER A 38 -5.31 14.17 -15.64
C SER A 38 -4.49 13.41 -16.69
N ARG A 39 -3.51 12.64 -16.23
CA ARG A 39 -2.69 11.79 -17.11
C ARG A 39 -3.48 10.61 -17.66
N ILE A 40 -4.32 9.96 -16.85
CA ILE A 40 -5.22 8.90 -17.32
C ILE A 40 -6.15 9.43 -18.42
N LYS A 41 -6.82 10.55 -18.18
CA LYS A 41 -7.71 11.17 -19.19
C LYS A 41 -6.97 11.49 -20.49
N LYS A 42 -5.77 12.05 -20.39
CA LYS A 42 -4.96 12.42 -21.56
C LYS A 42 -4.51 11.20 -22.38
N GLU A 43 -4.19 10.08 -21.72
CA GLU A 43 -3.65 8.89 -22.39
C GLU A 43 -4.74 7.98 -22.95
N PHE A 44 -5.85 7.82 -22.22
CA PHE A 44 -6.86 6.79 -22.54
C PHE A 44 -8.19 7.34 -23.02
N ASP A 45 -8.44 8.64 -22.93
CA ASP A 45 -9.72 9.30 -23.29
C ASP A 45 -10.93 8.62 -22.60
N ILE A 46 -10.82 8.39 -21.28
CA ILE A 46 -11.84 7.76 -20.44
C ILE A 46 -12.30 8.68 -19.32
N ASP A 47 -13.48 8.42 -18.77
CA ASP A 47 -13.97 9.12 -17.59
C ASP A 47 -13.21 8.68 -16.32
N VAL A 48 -12.76 9.66 -15.53
CA VAL A 48 -12.10 9.41 -14.25
C VAL A 48 -12.86 10.11 -13.14
N PHE A 49 -13.32 9.33 -12.15
CA PHE A 49 -13.99 9.79 -10.95
C PHE A 49 -13.04 9.68 -9.75
N ILE A 50 -12.81 10.78 -9.06
CA ILE A 50 -12.10 10.79 -7.78
C ILE A 50 -13.16 10.76 -6.68
N MET A 51 -13.07 9.78 -5.79
CA MET A 51 -13.97 9.66 -4.66
C MET A 51 -13.58 10.68 -3.59
N GLY A 52 -14.56 11.53 -3.18
CA GLY A 52 -14.33 12.54 -2.16
C GLY A 52 -14.57 12.04 -0.72
N ASP A 53 -15.09 10.83 -0.56
CA ASP A 53 -15.29 10.21 0.74
C ASP A 53 -13.96 9.69 1.29
N SER A 54 -13.74 9.88 2.59
CA SER A 54 -12.53 9.42 3.25
C SER A 54 -12.39 7.90 3.19
N CYS A 55 -11.23 7.43 2.76
CA CYS A 55 -10.90 6.02 2.71
C CYS A 55 -9.92 5.69 3.86
N TYR A 56 -10.45 5.07 4.93
CA TYR A 56 -9.68 4.85 6.16
C TYR A 56 -8.98 3.49 6.22
N GLY A 57 -9.31 2.58 5.34
CA GLY A 57 -8.72 1.25 5.38
C GLY A 57 -9.17 0.33 4.26
N SER A 58 -8.62 -0.87 4.30
CA SER A 58 -8.97 -1.95 3.37
C SER A 58 -10.41 -2.46 3.52
N CYS A 59 -11.11 -2.03 4.58
CA CYS A 59 -12.53 -2.31 4.78
C CYS A 59 -13.45 -1.34 4.02
N ASP A 60 -12.91 -0.21 3.56
CA ASP A 60 -13.67 0.76 2.78
C ASP A 60 -13.76 0.28 1.33
N SER A 61 -14.95 -0.16 0.96
CA SER A 61 -15.18 -0.81 -0.32
C SER A 61 -15.38 0.19 -1.46
N THR A 62 -14.31 0.51 -2.18
CA THR A 62 -14.38 1.28 -3.43
C THR A 62 -15.30 0.63 -4.47
N ASN A 63 -15.51 -0.69 -4.38
CA ASN A 63 -16.37 -1.43 -5.30
C ASN A 63 -17.86 -1.01 -5.21
N PHE A 64 -18.35 -0.72 -4.00
CA PHE A 64 -19.72 -0.24 -3.83
C PHE A 64 -19.90 1.11 -4.49
N GLU A 65 -18.98 2.04 -4.27
CA GLU A 65 -19.00 3.37 -4.84
C GLU A 65 -18.86 3.32 -6.37
N ALA A 66 -17.94 2.51 -6.89
CA ALA A 66 -17.76 2.28 -8.31
C ALA A 66 -19.06 1.81 -8.98
N LYS A 67 -19.77 0.88 -8.36
CA LYS A 67 -21.07 0.40 -8.85
C LYS A 67 -22.12 1.49 -8.85
N ARG A 68 -22.19 2.32 -7.81
CA ARG A 68 -23.16 3.42 -7.70
C ARG A 68 -23.03 4.44 -8.82
N ILE A 69 -21.80 4.78 -9.18
CA ILE A 69 -21.51 5.78 -10.23
C ILE A 69 -21.39 5.16 -11.63
N GLY A 70 -21.45 3.82 -11.73
CA GLY A 70 -21.33 3.10 -12.99
C GLY A 70 -19.90 3.02 -13.54
N ALA A 71 -18.87 3.19 -12.69
CA ALA A 71 -17.50 3.01 -13.10
C ALA A 71 -17.20 1.52 -13.39
N GLU A 72 -16.48 1.29 -14.49
CA GLU A 72 -16.18 -0.08 -14.95
C GLU A 72 -15.00 -0.70 -14.20
N LEU A 73 -14.07 0.13 -13.69
CA LEU A 73 -12.92 -0.29 -12.91
C LEU A 73 -12.71 0.66 -11.73
N ALA A 74 -12.21 0.15 -10.63
CA ALA A 74 -11.93 0.93 -9.44
C ALA A 74 -10.51 0.70 -8.95
N PHE A 75 -9.85 1.77 -8.50
CA PHE A 75 -8.56 1.72 -7.85
C PHE A 75 -8.69 2.20 -6.41
N ASN A 76 -8.18 1.41 -5.48
CA ASN A 76 -8.02 1.80 -4.08
C ASN A 76 -6.52 1.94 -3.79
N ILE A 77 -6.08 3.17 -3.54
CA ILE A 77 -4.67 3.52 -3.38
C ILE A 77 -4.28 3.54 -1.91
N GLY A 78 -3.12 2.99 -1.59
CA GLY A 78 -2.54 3.01 -0.25
C GLY A 78 -3.01 1.90 0.67
N HIS A 79 -3.92 1.04 0.21
CA HIS A 79 -4.35 -0.15 0.93
C HIS A 79 -4.01 -1.39 0.10
N THR A 80 -3.33 -2.35 0.71
CA THR A 80 -2.75 -3.50 -0.02
C THR A 80 -3.65 -4.73 0.03
N ILE A 81 -4.60 -4.79 0.95
CA ILE A 81 -5.45 -5.96 1.17
C ILE A 81 -6.86 -5.54 1.54
N SER A 82 -7.84 -6.24 0.97
CA SER A 82 -9.23 -6.18 1.39
C SER A 82 -9.62 -7.45 2.14
N PHE A 83 -10.34 -7.31 3.24
CA PHE A 83 -10.94 -8.42 3.96
C PHE A 83 -12.21 -8.94 3.26
N GLU A 84 -12.87 -8.12 2.47
CA GLU A 84 -13.94 -8.56 1.60
C GLU A 84 -13.33 -9.11 0.31
N LYS A 85 -13.97 -10.11 -0.28
CA LYS A 85 -13.74 -10.38 -1.70
C LYS A 85 -14.11 -9.09 -2.42
N LEU A 86 -13.07 -8.34 -2.78
CA LEU A 86 -13.21 -7.22 -3.67
C LEU A 86 -14.05 -7.73 -4.84
N GLY A 87 -15.13 -7.06 -5.13
CA GLY A 87 -15.86 -7.37 -6.34
C GLY A 87 -14.90 -7.29 -7.52
N ASP A 88 -15.22 -7.93 -8.60
CA ASP A 88 -14.39 -8.14 -9.80
C ASP A 88 -13.78 -6.86 -10.42
N ARG A 89 -13.99 -5.69 -9.82
CA ARG A 89 -13.68 -4.37 -10.38
C ARG A 89 -12.73 -3.50 -9.58
N THR A 90 -12.37 -3.87 -8.34
CA THR A 90 -11.47 -3.05 -7.51
C THR A 90 -10.07 -3.63 -7.48
N ILE A 91 -9.10 -2.80 -7.81
CA ILE A 91 -7.68 -3.14 -7.81
C ILE A 91 -6.99 -2.32 -6.73
N MET A 92 -6.23 -3.00 -5.87
CA MET A 92 -5.42 -2.35 -4.84
C MET A 92 -4.11 -1.87 -5.44
N ILE A 93 -3.79 -0.61 -5.15
CA ILE A 93 -2.58 0.07 -5.63
C ILE A 93 -1.71 0.41 -4.43
N ASP A 94 -0.48 -0.03 -4.45
CA ASP A 94 0.47 0.26 -3.39
C ASP A 94 0.91 1.73 -3.40
N ALA A 95 1.12 2.25 -2.19
CA ALA A 95 1.77 3.53 -1.97
C ALA A 95 2.92 3.32 -0.98
N PHE A 96 4.12 3.69 -1.38
CA PHE A 96 5.34 3.50 -0.62
C PHE A 96 5.80 4.82 -0.01
N ASP A 97 6.34 4.78 1.21
CA ASP A 97 6.96 5.93 1.83
C ASP A 97 8.46 5.67 2.02
N ASN A 98 9.26 6.51 1.40
CA ASN A 98 10.73 6.44 1.40
C ASN A 98 11.33 7.21 2.59
N ILE A 99 10.82 6.95 3.80
CA ILE A 99 11.40 7.48 5.04
C ILE A 99 12.81 6.90 5.25
N ASP A 100 13.74 7.75 5.66
CA ASP A 100 15.04 7.30 6.12
C ASP A 100 14.96 6.73 7.55
N PHE A 101 15.07 5.41 7.65
CA PHE A 101 15.09 4.70 8.93
C PHE A 101 16.47 4.66 9.60
N GLU A 102 17.53 5.13 8.96
CA GLU A 102 18.88 5.03 9.49
C GLU A 102 19.06 5.63 10.90
N PRO A 103 18.50 6.82 11.21
CA PRO A 103 18.58 7.37 12.57
C PRO A 103 17.91 6.50 13.63
N ALA A 104 16.77 5.88 13.29
CA ALA A 104 16.05 4.98 14.18
C ALA A 104 16.81 3.66 14.39
N VAL A 105 17.35 3.09 13.32
CA VAL A 105 18.19 1.89 13.35
C VAL A 105 19.39 2.13 14.28
N LYS A 106 20.15 3.21 14.07
CA LYS A 106 21.33 3.54 14.90
C LYS A 106 21.00 3.65 16.40
N LYS A 107 19.89 4.32 16.73
CA LYS A 107 19.46 4.50 18.13
C LYS A 107 19.01 3.20 18.80
N SER A 108 18.52 2.23 18.04
CA SER A 108 17.97 0.98 18.58
C SER A 108 19.00 -0.14 18.74
N ILE A 109 20.15 -0.07 18.08
CA ILE A 109 21.15 -1.14 18.06
C ILE A 109 21.56 -1.58 19.48
N ASP A 110 21.92 -0.64 20.37
CA ASP A 110 22.40 -0.96 21.71
C ASP A 110 21.33 -1.63 22.60
N VAL A 111 20.07 -1.31 22.34
CA VAL A 111 18.95 -1.95 23.02
C VAL A 111 18.72 -3.35 22.45
N LEU A 112 18.74 -3.48 21.12
CA LEU A 112 18.43 -4.73 20.43
C LEU A 112 19.53 -5.80 20.59
N LYS A 113 20.80 -5.41 20.74
CA LYS A 113 21.91 -6.31 21.04
C LYS A 113 21.75 -7.13 22.33
N LYS A 114 20.86 -6.71 23.23
CA LYS A 114 20.56 -7.45 24.46
C LYS A 114 19.74 -8.72 24.21
N PHE A 115 19.16 -8.86 23.04
CA PHE A 115 18.33 -9.99 22.65
C PHE A 115 19.09 -10.94 21.73
N LYS A 116 18.86 -12.26 21.89
CA LYS A 116 19.50 -13.27 21.03
C LYS A 116 19.04 -13.18 19.58
N VAL A 117 17.77 -12.85 19.37
CA VAL A 117 17.11 -12.73 18.08
C VAL A 117 15.99 -11.71 18.20
N VAL A 118 15.83 -10.90 17.17
CA VAL A 118 14.76 -9.90 17.05
C VAL A 118 13.86 -10.25 15.86
N GLY A 119 12.55 -10.30 16.07
CA GLY A 119 11.57 -10.39 15.00
C GLY A 119 11.33 -9.00 14.39
N MET A 120 11.25 -8.91 13.06
CA MET A 120 10.95 -7.67 12.36
C MET A 120 9.75 -7.84 11.44
N VAL A 121 8.84 -6.89 11.56
CA VAL A 121 7.63 -6.76 10.74
C VAL A 121 7.35 -5.28 10.47
N THR A 122 6.60 -4.98 9.42
CA THR A 122 6.27 -3.61 9.05
C THR A 122 4.93 -3.54 8.30
N PHE A 123 4.44 -2.33 8.07
CA PHE A 123 3.30 -2.08 7.19
C PHE A 123 3.73 -2.12 5.71
N SER A 124 2.76 -2.34 4.81
CA SER A 124 3.01 -2.44 3.37
C SER A 124 3.79 -1.25 2.80
N GLN A 125 3.50 -0.05 3.25
CA GLN A 125 4.16 1.17 2.77
C GLN A 125 5.67 1.21 3.01
N TYR A 126 6.21 0.39 3.91
CA TYR A 126 7.65 0.31 4.22
C TYR A 126 8.27 -1.04 3.87
N LEU A 127 7.49 -1.97 3.34
CA LEU A 127 7.92 -3.34 3.12
C LEU A 127 9.12 -3.43 2.15
N HIS A 128 9.17 -2.54 1.16
CA HIS A 128 10.29 -2.44 0.21
C HIS A 128 11.64 -2.14 0.87
N GLN A 129 11.64 -1.61 2.11
CA GLN A 129 12.87 -1.29 2.85
C GLN A 129 13.27 -2.38 3.88
N ILE A 130 12.42 -3.38 4.15
CA ILE A 130 12.59 -4.30 5.28
C ILE A 130 13.90 -5.07 5.22
N GLU A 131 14.29 -5.56 4.04
CA GLU A 131 15.55 -6.31 3.86
C GLU A 131 16.79 -5.42 4.05
N SER A 132 16.73 -4.17 3.58
CA SER A 132 17.84 -3.21 3.77
C SER A 132 18.03 -2.85 5.24
N ILE A 133 16.93 -2.70 5.98
CA ILE A 133 16.95 -2.42 7.42
C ILE A 133 17.47 -3.64 8.18
N LYS A 134 17.02 -4.86 7.85
CA LYS A 134 17.54 -6.10 8.42
C LYS A 134 19.04 -6.17 8.25
N LYS A 135 19.55 -5.97 7.04
CA LYS A 135 20.98 -6.00 6.74
C LYS A 135 21.77 -5.04 7.65
N LYS A 136 21.28 -3.81 7.82
CA LYS A 136 21.91 -2.83 8.72
C LYS A 136 21.99 -3.31 10.17
N PHE A 137 20.95 -3.96 10.68
CA PHE A 137 20.97 -4.54 12.01
C PHE A 137 21.97 -5.70 12.12
N GLU A 138 22.01 -6.60 11.14
CA GLU A 138 22.89 -7.75 11.10
C GLU A 138 24.38 -7.34 11.02
N GLU A 139 24.70 -6.33 10.22
CA GLU A 139 26.05 -5.70 10.15
C GLU A 139 26.50 -5.13 11.50
N ASN A 140 25.57 -4.78 12.37
CA ASN A 140 25.84 -4.29 13.72
C ASN A 140 25.70 -5.38 14.81
N GLY A 141 25.61 -6.64 14.42
CA GLY A 141 25.60 -7.78 15.36
C GLY A 141 24.25 -8.09 16.00
N VAL A 142 23.14 -7.57 15.43
CA VAL A 142 21.77 -7.91 15.85
C VAL A 142 21.22 -8.95 14.89
N LYS A 143 20.94 -10.17 15.38
CA LYS A 143 20.31 -11.21 14.57
C LYS A 143 18.82 -10.89 14.37
N VAL A 144 18.39 -10.75 13.10
CA VAL A 144 17.01 -10.40 12.75
C VAL A 144 16.34 -11.50 11.94
N ILE A 145 15.08 -11.80 12.28
CA ILE A 145 14.21 -12.68 11.52
C ILE A 145 13.02 -11.86 11.03
N ILE A 146 12.80 -11.87 9.72
CA ILE A 146 11.58 -11.31 9.13
C ILE A 146 10.45 -12.31 9.36
N GLY A 147 9.31 -11.82 9.87
CA GLY A 147 8.11 -12.63 10.07
C GLY A 147 7.62 -13.23 8.76
N LYS A 148 7.16 -14.48 8.81
CA LYS A 148 6.55 -15.11 7.63
C LYS A 148 5.14 -14.58 7.40
N GLY A 149 4.86 -14.22 6.15
CA GLY A 149 3.53 -13.85 5.73
C GLY A 149 2.59 -15.07 5.69
N GLY A 150 1.30 -14.83 5.78
CA GLY A 150 0.28 -15.86 5.68
C GLY A 150 -0.98 -15.31 4.99
N GLY A 151 -1.72 -16.17 4.29
CA GLY A 151 -2.88 -15.75 3.51
C GLY A 151 -2.49 -14.80 2.37
N GLN A 152 -2.93 -13.55 2.46
CA GLN A 152 -2.63 -12.50 1.47
C GLN A 152 -1.44 -11.60 1.87
N LEU A 153 -0.82 -11.85 3.04
CA LEU A 153 0.30 -11.05 3.54
C LEU A 153 1.62 -11.51 2.94
N GLN A 154 2.46 -10.55 2.59
CA GLN A 154 3.85 -10.80 2.22
C GLN A 154 4.71 -11.05 3.47
N ASP A 155 5.89 -11.67 3.31
CA ASP A 155 6.86 -11.83 4.40
C ASP A 155 7.20 -10.47 5.01
N GLY A 156 7.14 -10.37 6.33
CA GLY A 156 7.37 -9.13 7.07
C GLY A 156 6.19 -8.16 7.14
N GLN A 157 5.11 -8.43 6.42
CA GLN A 157 3.95 -7.56 6.42
C GLN A 157 3.01 -7.84 7.60
N VAL A 158 2.51 -6.77 8.22
CA VAL A 158 1.45 -6.83 9.23
C VAL A 158 0.37 -5.80 8.95
N PHE A 159 -0.83 -6.07 9.45
CA PHE A 159 -1.90 -5.10 9.55
C PHE A 159 -1.93 -4.47 10.93
N GLY A 160 -2.22 -3.18 11.03
CA GLY A 160 -2.42 -2.52 12.31
C GLY A 160 -3.50 -3.16 13.17
N LEU A 161 -4.56 -3.67 12.56
CA LEU A 161 -5.67 -4.33 13.23
C LEU A 161 -5.35 -5.75 13.71
N SER A 162 -4.38 -6.46 13.10
CA SER A 162 -4.02 -7.81 13.50
C SER A 162 -3.27 -7.89 14.82
N LEU A 163 -2.71 -6.78 15.29
CA LEU A 163 -2.02 -6.70 16.58
C LEU A 163 -2.96 -6.59 17.78
N ILE A 164 -4.26 -6.37 17.56
CA ILE A 164 -5.26 -6.22 18.63
C ILE A 164 -5.74 -7.59 19.14
N HIS A 165 -5.45 -8.66 18.42
CA HIS A 165 -5.94 -10.02 18.69
C HIS A 165 -4.85 -11.02 19.13
N ILE A 166 -3.71 -10.53 19.61
CA ILE A 166 -2.66 -11.36 20.22
C ILE A 166 -2.86 -11.41 21.74
#